data_063a2ddad77610a7e011123b15cfe21d
#
_entry.id   063a2ddad77610a7e011123b15cfe21d
#
_cell.length_a   1.000
_cell.length_b   1.000
_cell.length_c   1.000
_cell.angle_alpha   90.00
_cell.angle_beta   90.00
_cell.angle_gamma   90.00
#
_symmetry.space_group_name_H-M   'P 1'
#
loop_
_entity.id
_entity.type
_entity.pdbx_description
1 polymer ?
#
loop_
_entity_poly.entity_id
_entity_poly.type
_entity_poly.pdbx_seq_one_letter_code
_entity_poly.pdbx_strand_id
1 'polypeptide(L)'
;MKIAIGIDVGISTTKIVGIREGKVVKPLRTKATDPVTSLYGAFGKYLYDNKIDLSDVEQVMLTGVGAHYVNKPVYGLPTAKADEFLADGLGAQFESKLQRMIVVSMGTGTSLVLCDGNERRHLTH
;
A
#
# COMPACT_ATOMS: atom_id res chain seq x y z
N MET A 1 -1.20 -11.79 -17.20
CA MET A 1 -0.44 -10.55 -17.03
C MET A 1 -0.21 -10.30 -15.54
N LYS A 2 1.04 -10.08 -15.15
CA LYS A 2 1.41 -9.99 -13.73
C LYS A 2 1.15 -8.62 -13.14
N ILE A 3 0.74 -8.60 -11.87
CA ILE A 3 0.46 -7.36 -11.16
C ILE A 3 1.02 -7.46 -9.73
N ALA A 4 1.60 -6.38 -9.25
CA ALA A 4 1.99 -6.24 -7.84
C ALA A 4 0.91 -5.43 -7.13
N ILE A 5 0.55 -5.85 -5.93
CA ILE A 5 -0.52 -5.23 -5.13
C ILE A 5 0.08 -4.64 -3.86
N GLY A 6 -0.22 -3.38 -3.62
CA GLY A 6 0.13 -2.71 -2.37
C GLY A 6 -1.12 -2.41 -1.55
N ILE A 7 -1.09 -2.71 -0.26
CA ILE A 7 -2.22 -2.50 0.63
C ILE A 7 -1.77 -1.78 1.90
N ASP A 8 -2.38 -0.63 2.15
CA ASP A 8 -2.22 0.12 3.38
C ASP A 8 -3.38 -0.26 4.31
N VAL A 9 -3.08 -1.06 5.32
CA VAL A 9 -4.07 -1.54 6.28
C VAL A 9 -4.11 -0.54 7.43
N GLY A 10 -4.95 0.48 7.28
CA GLY A 10 -5.08 1.53 8.27
C GLY A 10 -6.07 1.20 9.37
N ILE A 11 -6.20 2.12 10.33
CA ILE A 11 -7.16 1.99 11.43
C ILE A 11 -8.57 2.28 10.92
N SER A 12 -8.75 3.38 10.21
CA SER A 12 -10.07 3.83 9.74
C SER A 12 -10.32 3.57 8.26
N THR A 13 -9.28 3.32 7.49
CA THR A 13 -9.38 3.05 6.05
C THR A 13 -8.37 2.00 5.62
N THR A 14 -8.77 1.19 4.64
CA THR A 14 -7.86 0.30 3.91
C THR A 14 -7.77 0.81 2.49
N LYS A 15 -6.55 1.01 2.00
CA LYS A 15 -6.28 1.51 0.65
C LYS A 15 -5.51 0.45 -0.10
N ILE A 16 -5.88 0.24 -1.37
CA ILE A 16 -5.24 -0.79 -2.19
C ILE A 16 -4.98 -0.25 -3.57
N VAL A 17 -3.82 -0.60 -4.11
CA VAL A 17 -3.42 -0.20 -5.45
C VAL A 17 -2.62 -1.34 -6.09
N GLY A 18 -2.81 -1.50 -7.38
CA GLY A 18 -2.00 -2.43 -8.16
C GLY A 18 -1.08 -1.67 -9.10
N ILE A 19 0.06 -2.28 -9.41
CA ILE A 19 0.97 -1.76 -10.42
C ILE A 19 1.22 -2.86 -11.44
N ARG A 20 0.93 -2.54 -12.69
CA ARG A 20 1.09 -3.44 -13.83
C ARG A 20 1.86 -2.72 -14.92
N GLU A 21 3.00 -3.28 -15.32
CA GLU A 21 3.86 -2.67 -16.35
C GLU A 21 4.21 -1.21 -16.05
N GLY A 22 4.52 -0.92 -14.79
CA GLY A 22 4.90 0.43 -14.35
C GLY A 22 3.75 1.42 -14.26
N LYS A 23 2.50 0.98 -14.41
CA LYS A 23 1.33 1.84 -14.36
C LYS A 23 0.42 1.48 -13.21
N VAL A 24 -0.12 2.50 -12.57
CA VAL A 24 -1.07 2.33 -11.46
C VAL A 24 -2.41 1.85 -12.02
N VAL A 25 -2.87 0.73 -11.47
CA VAL A 25 -4.22 0.23 -11.71
C VAL A 25 -5.14 0.88 -10.69
N LYS A 26 -6.26 1.38 -11.14
CA LYS A 26 -7.27 2.13 -10.41
C LYS A 26 -7.29 1.83 -8.89
N PRO A 27 -6.88 2.78 -8.02
CA PRO A 27 -6.86 2.56 -6.58
C PRO A 27 -8.26 2.39 -5.99
N LEU A 28 -8.32 1.64 -4.88
CA LEU A 28 -9.55 1.46 -4.13
C LEU A 28 -9.31 1.90 -2.68
N ARG A 29 -10.28 2.56 -2.10
CA ARG A 29 -10.26 2.96 -0.70
C ARG A 29 -11.54 2.47 -0.06
N THR A 30 -11.43 1.77 1.06
CA THR A 30 -12.60 1.26 1.79
C THR A 30 -12.51 1.66 3.25
N LYS A 31 -13.66 1.72 3.90
CA LYS A 31 -13.72 1.95 5.33
C LYS A 31 -13.25 0.68 6.05
N ALA A 32 -12.37 0.85 7.04
CA ALA A 32 -11.86 -0.27 7.80
C ALA A 32 -12.64 -0.42 9.11
N THR A 33 -12.89 -1.68 9.48
CA THR A 33 -13.47 -2.04 10.77
C THR A 33 -12.49 -2.91 11.53
N ASP A 34 -12.38 -4.18 11.15
CA ASP A 34 -11.36 -5.08 11.68
C ASP A 34 -10.23 -5.18 10.63
N PRO A 35 -8.95 -5.03 11.02
CA PRO A 35 -7.86 -5.00 10.02
C PRO A 35 -7.83 -6.20 9.07
N VAL A 36 -7.95 -7.41 9.60
CA VAL A 36 -7.88 -8.61 8.77
C VAL A 36 -9.09 -8.72 7.86
N THR A 37 -10.29 -8.50 8.40
CA THR A 37 -11.52 -8.53 7.61
C THR A 37 -11.49 -7.48 6.51
N SER A 38 -11.06 -6.27 6.86
CA SER A 38 -11.00 -5.16 5.89
C SER A 38 -9.98 -5.41 4.81
N LEU A 39 -8.83 -5.98 5.15
CA LEU A 39 -7.80 -6.36 4.18
C LEU A 39 -8.35 -7.33 3.16
N TYR A 40 -8.91 -8.45 3.61
CA TYR A 40 -9.40 -9.48 2.70
C TYR A 40 -10.59 -9.00 1.88
N GLY A 41 -11.48 -8.22 2.51
CA GLY A 41 -12.62 -7.65 1.80
C GLY A 41 -12.20 -6.66 0.73
N ALA A 42 -11.30 -5.74 1.05
CA ALA A 42 -10.80 -4.75 0.10
C ALA A 42 -10.04 -5.43 -1.05
N PHE A 43 -9.18 -6.39 -0.74
CA PHE A 43 -8.43 -7.11 -1.75
C PHE A 43 -9.37 -7.90 -2.68
N GLY A 44 -10.31 -8.63 -2.10
CA GLY A 44 -11.30 -9.36 -2.90
C GLY A 44 -12.09 -8.45 -3.82
N LYS A 45 -12.54 -7.31 -3.29
CA LYS A 45 -13.28 -6.33 -4.08
C LYS A 45 -12.41 -5.75 -5.20
N TYR A 46 -11.14 -5.44 -4.90
CA TYR A 46 -10.22 -4.90 -5.89
C TYR A 46 -10.02 -5.86 -7.06
N LEU A 47 -9.81 -7.14 -6.74
CA LEU A 47 -9.66 -8.18 -7.75
C LEU A 47 -10.93 -8.32 -8.60
N TYR A 48 -12.07 -8.31 -7.94
CA TYR A 48 -13.37 -8.43 -8.61
C TYR A 48 -13.63 -7.25 -9.55
N ASP A 49 -13.46 -6.02 -9.04
CA ASP A 49 -13.75 -4.81 -9.80
C ASP A 49 -12.83 -4.64 -11.01
N ASN A 50 -11.58 -5.07 -10.90
CA ASN A 50 -10.58 -4.90 -11.94
C ASN A 50 -10.36 -6.17 -12.78
N LYS A 51 -11.15 -7.20 -12.55
CA LYS A 51 -11.08 -8.47 -13.29
C LYS A 51 -9.68 -9.09 -13.25
N ILE A 52 -9.10 -9.14 -12.05
CA ILE A 52 -7.77 -9.68 -11.82
C ILE A 52 -7.93 -11.05 -11.15
N ASP A 53 -7.27 -12.06 -11.70
CA ASP A 53 -7.25 -13.39 -11.08
C ASP A 53 -6.12 -13.46 -10.04
N LEU A 54 -6.29 -14.26 -9.01
CA LEU A 54 -5.24 -14.46 -8.00
C LEU A 54 -3.95 -14.93 -8.63
N SER A 55 -4.04 -15.73 -9.69
CA SER A 55 -2.85 -16.22 -10.41
C SER A 55 -2.05 -15.11 -11.10
N ASP A 56 -2.63 -13.94 -11.29
CA ASP A 56 -1.95 -12.80 -11.90
C ASP A 56 -1.18 -11.97 -10.88
N VAL A 57 -1.43 -12.18 -9.58
CA VAL A 57 -0.78 -11.41 -8.53
C VAL A 57 0.58 -12.03 -8.22
N GLU A 58 1.65 -11.30 -8.50
CA GLU A 58 3.00 -11.81 -8.28
C GLU A 58 3.56 -11.42 -6.91
N GLN A 59 3.04 -10.36 -6.29
CA GLN A 59 3.54 -9.89 -5.00
C GLN A 59 2.47 -9.05 -4.30
N VAL A 60 2.30 -9.29 -3.00
CA VAL A 60 1.48 -8.46 -2.13
C VAL A 60 2.41 -7.77 -1.14
N MET A 61 2.30 -6.45 -1.06
CA MET A 61 3.08 -5.65 -0.12
C MET A 61 2.12 -4.97 0.84
N LEU A 62 2.32 -5.19 2.13
CA LEU A 62 1.46 -4.63 3.18
C LEU A 62 2.19 -3.52 3.92
N THR A 63 1.45 -2.49 4.27
CA THR A 63 1.93 -1.43 5.15
C THR A 63 0.77 -0.99 6.05
N GLY A 64 1.03 -0.03 6.95
CA GLY A 64 0.02 0.47 7.85
C GLY A 64 -0.01 -0.27 9.19
N VAL A 65 -0.66 0.34 10.17
CA VAL A 65 -0.72 -0.20 11.54
C VAL A 65 -1.41 -1.55 11.59
N GLY A 66 -2.43 -1.73 10.75
CA GLY A 66 -3.20 -2.97 10.70
C GLY A 66 -2.44 -4.15 10.11
N ALA A 67 -1.38 -3.89 9.35
CA ALA A 67 -0.55 -4.94 8.78
C ALA A 67 0.11 -5.79 9.87
N HIS A 68 0.24 -5.23 11.08
CA HIS A 68 0.80 -5.93 12.23
C HIS A 68 0.00 -7.20 12.60
N TYR A 69 -1.29 -7.22 12.28
CA TYR A 69 -2.17 -8.35 12.60
C TYR A 69 -2.16 -9.45 11.53
N VAL A 70 -1.42 -9.26 10.44
CA VAL A 70 -1.35 -10.22 9.35
C VAL A 70 -0.10 -11.08 9.51
N ASN A 71 -0.29 -12.37 9.81
CA ASN A 71 0.79 -13.27 10.20
C ASN A 71 1.11 -14.36 9.17
N LYS A 72 0.43 -14.35 8.03
CA LYS A 72 0.63 -15.36 7.00
C LYS A 72 0.37 -14.77 5.62
N PRO A 73 0.82 -15.46 4.56
CA PRO A 73 0.60 -14.98 3.19
C PRO A 73 -0.88 -14.73 2.90
N VAL A 74 -1.17 -13.58 2.30
CA VAL A 74 -2.54 -13.20 1.96
C VAL A 74 -2.99 -14.05 0.77
N TYR A 75 -4.05 -14.82 0.95
CA TYR A 75 -4.55 -15.78 -0.03
C TYR A 75 -3.46 -16.75 -0.54
N GLY A 76 -2.46 -17.03 0.29
CA GLY A 76 -1.35 -17.90 -0.11
C GLY A 76 -0.36 -17.28 -1.08
N LEU A 77 -0.48 -15.98 -1.36
CA LEU A 77 0.39 -15.27 -2.29
C LEU A 77 1.68 -14.80 -1.62
N PRO A 78 2.75 -14.55 -2.40
CA PRO A 78 3.95 -13.93 -1.85
C PRO A 78 3.60 -12.60 -1.20
N THR A 79 3.86 -12.48 0.10
CA THR A 79 3.47 -11.32 0.90
C THR A 79 4.66 -10.82 1.70
N ALA A 80 4.89 -9.51 1.68
CA ALA A 80 5.91 -8.87 2.50
C ALA A 80 5.32 -7.62 3.13
N LYS A 81 6.01 -7.09 4.13
CA LYS A 81 5.61 -5.86 4.82
C LYS A 81 6.63 -4.78 4.58
N ALA A 82 6.16 -3.55 4.42
CA ALA A 82 7.00 -2.38 4.24
C ALA A 82 6.68 -1.36 5.33
N ASP A 83 7.71 -0.62 5.74
CA ASP A 83 7.52 0.51 6.64
C ASP A 83 6.64 1.57 5.99
N GLU A 84 5.72 2.14 6.74
CA GLU A 84 4.76 3.12 6.24
C GLU A 84 5.44 4.38 5.68
N PHE A 85 6.49 4.85 6.36
CA PHE A 85 7.19 6.05 5.91
C PHE A 85 7.98 5.79 4.64
N LEU A 86 8.55 4.61 4.51
CA LEU A 86 9.20 4.19 3.27
C LEU A 86 8.19 4.10 2.14
N ALA A 87 7.03 3.51 2.39
CA ALA A 87 5.98 3.39 1.40
C ALA A 87 5.47 4.75 0.94
N ASP A 88 5.25 5.68 1.88
CA ASP A 88 4.83 7.04 1.56
C ASP A 88 5.85 7.75 0.67
N GLY A 89 7.14 7.66 1.03
CA GLY A 89 8.21 8.29 0.26
C GLY A 89 8.34 7.70 -1.13
N LEU A 90 8.36 6.39 -1.25
CA LEU A 90 8.48 5.72 -2.55
C LEU A 90 7.28 6.02 -3.44
N GLY A 91 6.07 6.01 -2.85
CA GLY A 91 4.85 6.31 -3.59
C GLY A 91 4.82 7.73 -4.10
N ALA A 92 5.21 8.69 -3.26
CA ALA A 92 5.25 10.09 -3.65
C ALA A 92 6.29 10.34 -4.75
N GLN A 93 7.46 9.71 -4.65
CA GLN A 93 8.49 9.82 -5.69
C GLN A 93 8.03 9.19 -7.01
N PHE A 94 7.38 8.04 -6.93
CA PHE A 94 6.86 7.35 -8.11
C PHE A 94 5.82 8.21 -8.83
N GLU A 95 4.85 8.75 -8.10
CA GLU A 95 3.73 9.49 -8.68
C GLU A 95 4.16 10.88 -9.19
N SER A 96 4.95 11.60 -8.40
CA SER A 96 5.38 12.96 -8.74
C SER A 96 6.57 13.02 -9.68
N LYS A 97 7.35 11.95 -9.74
CA LYS A 97 8.62 11.88 -10.50
C LYS A 97 9.72 12.79 -9.94
N LEU A 98 9.52 13.33 -8.74
CA LEU A 98 10.51 14.15 -8.06
C LEU A 98 11.41 13.27 -7.22
N GLN A 99 12.72 13.60 -7.16
CA GLN A 99 13.69 12.87 -6.35
C GLN A 99 13.89 13.49 -4.97
N ARG A 100 13.71 14.80 -4.87
CA ARG A 100 13.85 15.51 -3.60
C ARG A 100 12.52 16.17 -3.24
N MET A 101 12.04 15.86 -2.03
CA MET A 101 10.76 16.42 -1.57
C MET A 101 10.58 16.15 -0.08
N ILE A 102 9.67 16.89 0.52
CA ILE A 102 9.14 16.57 1.83
C ILE A 102 7.71 16.03 1.61
N VAL A 103 7.46 14.83 2.07
CA VAL A 103 6.15 14.20 1.95
C VAL A 103 5.39 14.43 3.24
N VAL A 104 4.22 15.04 3.16
CA VAL A 104 3.32 15.22 4.30
C VAL A 104 2.20 14.23 4.16
N SER A 105 2.16 13.27 5.08
CA SER A 105 1.11 12.26 5.10
C SER A 105 0.10 12.63 6.18
N MET A 106 -1.13 12.88 5.78
CA MET A 106 -2.21 13.27 6.67
C MET A 106 -3.29 12.21 6.65
N GLY A 107 -3.35 11.43 7.71
CA GLY A 107 -4.38 10.43 7.91
C GLY A 107 -4.94 10.57 9.32
N THR A 108 -4.98 9.49 10.08
CA THR A 108 -5.34 9.53 11.49
C THR A 108 -4.32 10.37 12.28
N GLY A 109 -3.04 10.28 11.87
CA GLY A 109 -1.98 11.16 12.36
C GLY A 109 -1.33 11.86 11.17
N THR A 110 -0.36 12.73 11.45
CA THR A 110 0.39 13.45 10.43
C THR A 110 1.86 13.10 10.56
N SER A 111 2.51 12.80 9.45
CA SER A 111 3.93 12.52 9.42
C SER A 111 4.62 13.29 8.30
N LEU A 112 5.90 13.59 8.51
CA LEU A 112 6.74 14.27 7.54
C LEU A 112 7.91 13.35 7.19
N VAL A 113 8.13 13.13 5.90
CA VAL A 113 9.21 12.28 5.40
C VAL A 113 10.03 13.08 4.40
N LEU A 114 11.34 13.20 4.67
CA LEU A 114 12.26 13.80 3.71
C LEU A 114 12.71 12.73 2.73
N CYS A 115 12.54 12.99 1.44
CA CYS A 115 13.02 12.12 0.37
C CYS A 115 14.10 12.85 -0.42
N ASP A 116 15.25 12.18 -0.63
CA ASP A 116 16.34 12.72 -1.42
C ASP A 116 16.99 11.56 -2.17
N GLY A 117 16.61 11.38 -3.43
CA GLY A 117 17.05 10.24 -4.22
C GLY A 117 16.58 8.93 -3.59
N ASN A 118 17.53 8.08 -3.21
CA ASN A 118 17.23 6.81 -2.54
C ASN A 118 17.16 6.91 -1.02
N GLU A 119 17.45 8.10 -0.49
CA GLU A 119 17.42 8.34 0.94
C GLU A 119 16.06 8.83 1.39
N ARG A 120 15.55 8.26 2.47
CA ARG A 120 14.26 8.64 3.04
C ARG A 120 14.42 8.71 4.54
N ARG A 121 13.99 9.82 5.12
CA ARG A 121 14.14 10.07 6.55
C ARG A 121 12.83 10.58 7.13
N HIS A 122 12.36 9.90 8.18
CA HIS A 122 11.18 10.33 8.92
C HIS A 122 11.56 11.53 9.78
N LEU A 123 10.90 12.67 9.56
CA LEU A 123 11.19 13.90 10.29
C LEU A 123 10.36 14.03 11.55
N THR A 124 9.05 13.76 11.45
CA THR A 124 8.13 13.83 12.59
C THR A 124 6.81 13.16 12.25
N HIS A 125 6.06 12.86 13.27
CA HIS A 125 4.71 12.30 13.11
C HIS A 125 3.79 12.73 14.25
#